data_60b9eb8ba1980095704a54725f0b883d
#
_entry.id   60b9eb8ba1980095704a54725f0b883d
#
_cell.length_a   1.000
_cell.length_b   1.000
_cell.length_c   1.000
_cell.angle_alpha   90.00
_cell.angle_beta   90.00
_cell.angle_gamma   90.00
#
_symmetry.space_group_name_H-M   'P 1'
#
loop_
_entity.id
_entity.type
_entity.pdbx_description
1 polymer ?
#
loop_
_entity_poly.entity_id
_entity_poly.type
_entity_poly.pdbx_seq_one_letter_code
_entity_poly.pdbx_strand_id
1 'polypeptide(L)' 'MPEEITAEDPLTGEEITLPADVDVGEIIDSPVSGAELEVVSLDPVVLEEAPELEEDWGE' A
#
# COMPACT_ATOMS: atom_id res chain seq x y z
N MET A 1 -18.26 -6.06 12.87
CA MET A 1 -17.25 -5.21 13.33
C MET A 1 -16.10 -5.18 12.41
N PRO A 2 -15.82 -4.09 11.82
CA PRO A 2 -14.73 -4.08 10.88
C PRO A 2 -13.41 -4.22 11.63
N GLU A 3 -12.54 -4.93 11.05
CA GLU A 3 -11.22 -5.06 11.56
C GLU A 3 -10.31 -4.27 10.71
N GLU A 4 -9.31 -3.73 11.32
CA GLU A 4 -8.34 -2.96 10.59
C GLU A 4 -6.98 -3.47 10.90
N ILE A 5 -6.09 -3.35 9.96
CA ILE A 5 -4.71 -3.71 10.16
C ILE A 5 -3.88 -2.48 9.91
N THR A 6 -2.71 -2.46 10.48
CA THR A 6 -1.81 -1.33 10.29
C THR A 6 -0.57 -1.80 9.58
N ALA A 7 0.01 -0.92 8.82
CA ALA A 7 1.22 -1.22 8.09
C ALA A 7 2.04 0.05 8.00
N GLU A 8 3.30 -0.10 7.71
CA GLU A 8 4.18 1.02 7.63
C GLU A 8 4.31 1.47 6.19
N ASP A 9 4.12 2.76 5.96
CA ASP A 9 4.30 3.34 4.64
C ASP A 9 5.78 3.32 4.32
N PRO A 10 6.22 2.61 3.28
CA PRO A 10 7.64 2.53 3.00
C PRO A 10 8.26 3.83 2.50
N LEU A 11 7.44 4.78 2.10
CA LEU A 11 7.96 6.02 1.60
C LEU A 11 8.16 7.04 2.69
N THR A 12 7.31 7.02 3.71
CA THR A 12 7.42 7.99 4.79
C THR A 12 7.79 7.37 6.11
N GLY A 13 7.59 6.06 6.25
CA GLY A 13 7.84 5.41 7.52
C GLY A 13 6.74 5.57 8.54
N GLU A 14 5.61 6.11 8.13
CA GLU A 14 4.51 6.31 9.06
C GLU A 14 3.56 5.16 9.00
N GLU A 15 2.88 4.93 10.11
CA GLU A 15 1.96 3.83 10.18
C GLU A 15 0.62 4.24 9.62
N ILE A 16 0.04 3.42 8.77
CA ILE A 16 -1.25 3.70 8.18
C ILE A 16 -2.17 2.54 8.47
N THR A 17 -3.46 2.79 8.36
CA THR A 17 -4.47 1.81 8.67
C THR A 17 -5.11 1.33 7.38
N LEU A 18 -5.27 0.03 7.25
CA LEU A 18 -5.84 -0.58 6.07
C LEU A 18 -7.03 -1.42 6.47
N PRO A 19 -7.99 -1.61 5.56
CA PRO A 19 -9.06 -2.55 5.83
C PRO A 19 -8.51 -3.95 5.91
N ALA A 20 -9.09 -4.76 6.76
CA ALA A 20 -8.57 -6.08 6.98
C ALA A 20 -8.83 -7.02 5.82
N ASP A 21 -9.65 -6.60 4.86
CA ASP A 21 -9.96 -7.48 3.74
C ASP A 21 -9.03 -7.25 2.56
N VAL A 22 -7.92 -6.52 2.71
CA VAL A 22 -6.97 -6.40 1.63
C VAL A 22 -6.24 -7.74 1.45
N ASP A 23 -5.76 -7.96 0.25
CA ASP A 23 -5.05 -9.18 -0.08
C ASP A 23 -3.68 -8.85 -0.62
N VAL A 24 -2.84 -9.86 -0.62
CA VAL A 24 -1.52 -9.71 -1.22
C VAL A 24 -1.69 -9.41 -2.69
N GLY A 25 -0.98 -8.41 -3.17
CA GLY A 25 -1.09 -7.97 -4.55
C GLY A 25 -2.06 -6.85 -4.76
N GLU A 26 -2.75 -6.44 -3.70
CA GLU A 26 -3.72 -5.37 -3.84
C GLU A 26 -3.03 -4.04 -3.76
N ILE A 27 -3.52 -3.08 -4.53
CA ILE A 27 -2.95 -1.74 -4.55
C ILE A 27 -3.82 -0.84 -3.70
N ILE A 28 -3.20 -0.11 -2.81
CA ILE A 28 -3.91 0.82 -1.95
C ILE A 28 -3.27 2.18 -2.09
N ASP A 29 -4.00 3.21 -1.69
CA ASP A 29 -3.48 4.56 -1.71
C ASP A 29 -3.03 4.92 -0.31
N SER A 30 -1.84 5.47 -0.20
CA SER A 30 -1.32 5.90 1.08
C SER A 30 -1.96 7.23 1.45
N PRO A 31 -2.56 7.34 2.63
CA PRO A 31 -3.13 8.62 3.03
C PRO A 31 -2.09 9.62 3.50
N VAL A 32 -0.86 9.17 3.74
CA VAL A 32 0.15 10.09 4.24
C VAL A 32 1.10 10.53 3.15
N SER A 33 1.36 9.70 2.15
CA SER A 33 2.24 10.12 1.06
C SER A 33 1.48 10.34 -0.23
N GLY A 34 0.27 9.83 -0.32
CA GLY A 34 -0.50 9.94 -1.55
C GLY A 34 -0.02 9.02 -2.65
N ALA A 35 0.87 8.10 -2.36
CA ALA A 35 1.39 7.22 -3.36
C ALA A 35 0.63 5.91 -3.36
N GLU A 36 0.75 5.17 -4.44
CA GLU A 36 0.13 3.87 -4.51
C GLU A 36 1.08 2.86 -3.93
N LEU A 37 0.57 2.01 -3.08
CA LEU A 37 1.36 0.99 -2.42
C LEU A 37 0.77 -0.37 -2.72
N GLU A 38 1.64 -1.35 -2.80
CA GLU A 38 1.22 -2.70 -3.07
C GLU A 38 1.41 -3.53 -1.82
N VAL A 39 0.43 -4.34 -1.52
CA VAL A 39 0.50 -5.24 -0.37
C VAL A 39 1.32 -6.44 -0.80
N VAL A 40 2.50 -6.63 -0.23
CA VAL A 40 3.34 -7.74 -0.60
C VAL A 40 3.28 -8.87 0.42
N SER A 41 2.77 -8.60 1.60
CA SER A 41 2.63 -9.63 2.61
C SER A 41 1.53 -9.20 3.56
N LEU A 42 0.86 -10.17 4.15
CA LEU A 42 -0.21 -9.84 5.08
C LEU A 42 0.09 -10.21 6.51
N ASP A 43 1.05 -11.06 6.76
CA ASP A 43 1.26 -11.51 8.12
C ASP A 43 2.76 -11.72 8.32
N PRO A 44 3.43 -10.65 8.68
CA PRO A 44 2.95 -9.30 8.95
C PRO A 44 2.63 -8.56 7.67
N VAL A 45 1.91 -7.48 7.79
CA VAL A 45 1.56 -6.68 6.63
C VAL A 45 2.76 -5.88 6.21
N VAL A 46 3.16 -6.06 4.97
CA VAL A 46 4.28 -5.33 4.40
C VAL A 46 3.81 -4.68 3.13
N LEU A 47 4.14 -3.42 2.98
CA LEU A 47 3.77 -2.66 1.80
C LEU A 47 5.02 -2.21 1.07
N GLU A 48 4.89 -2.06 -0.23
CA GLU A 48 5.97 -1.54 -1.05
C GLU A 48 5.37 -0.54 -2.01
N GLU A 49 6.22 0.34 -2.53
CA GLU A 49 5.74 1.30 -3.51
C GLU A 49 5.32 0.53 -4.74
N ALA A 50 4.09 0.75 -5.17
CA ALA A 50 3.59 0.05 -6.34
C ALA A 50 4.32 0.54 -7.57
N PRO A 51 4.55 -0.33 -8.55
CA PRO A 51 5.19 0.14 -9.76
C PRO A 51 4.27 1.08 -10.50
N GLU A 52 4.84 2.16 -11.02
CA GLU A 52 4.06 3.06 -11.76
C GLU A 52 4.13 2.76 -13.15
N LEU A 53 3.06 2.59 -13.76
CA LEU A 53 3.08 2.27 -15.12
C LEU A 53 2.90 3.43 -15.89
N GLU A 54 3.30 4.31 -15.86
CA GLU A 54 3.05 5.41 -16.59
C GLU A 54 3.52 5.45 -17.70
N GLU A 55 3.38 5.35 -18.15
CA GLU A 55 3.80 5.28 -19.05
C GLU A 55 4.01 6.08 -19.80
N ASP A 56 4.43 6.48 -20.06
CA ASP A 56 4.64 7.17 -20.71
C ASP A 56 5.17 7.02 -21.70
N TRP A 57 5.03 6.92 -22.16
CA TRP A 57 5.37 6.75 -23.10
C TRP A 57 5.58 7.42 -23.85
N GLY A 58 5.91 7.77 -23.83
CA GLY A 58 6.11 8.36 -24.53
C GLY A 58 6.43 8.60 -25.34
N GLU A 59 6.43 8.68 -25.43
CA GLU A 59 6.67 8.93 -26.15
C GLU A 59 6.87 9.05 -26.53
#